data_4c0c8a4cfe226abaa1eafaddb837ff4a
#
_entry.id   4c0c8a4cfe226abaa1eafaddb837ff4a
#
_cell.length_a   1.000
_cell.length_b   1.000
_cell.length_c   1.000
_cell.angle_alpha   90.00
_cell.angle_beta   90.00
_cell.angle_gamma   90.00
#
_symmetry.space_group_name_H-M   'P 1'
#
loop_
_entity.id
_entity.type
_entity.pdbx_description
1 polymer ?
#
loop_
_entity_poly.entity_id
_entity_poly.type
_entity_poly.pdbx_seq_one_letter_code
_entity_poly.pdbx_strand_id
1 'polypeptide(L)'
;MTSVARGQIELRQSAANLLGLPILIAVCLLAVIVRQLFVHPPSAIILGVCAAAAALDIVLVVYLLRNMGSTLVVTADDITFTRRRRRGQAPRQVIQRAAGSTLSFRVGANGPVGLQYTGYVLKLRDNATGKEVYAGAFGRRKVQQACESQGWSFS
;
A
#
# COMPACT_ATOMS: atom_id res chain seq x y z
N MET A 1 6.32 1.24 -9.14
CA MET A 1 6.69 0.80 -10.50
C MET A 1 5.42 0.77 -11.32
N THR A 2 5.42 1.41 -12.49
CA THR A 2 4.28 1.42 -13.42
C THR A 2 4.68 0.52 -14.59
N SER A 3 3.92 -0.52 -14.87
CA SER A 3 4.11 -1.38 -16.04
C SER A 3 3.00 -1.09 -17.03
N VAL A 4 3.35 -0.82 -18.27
CA VAL A 4 2.40 -0.58 -19.37
C VAL A 4 2.45 -1.82 -20.26
N ALA A 5 1.46 -2.68 -20.15
CA ALA A 5 1.27 -3.80 -21.06
C ALA A 5 0.03 -3.52 -21.91
N ARG A 6 0.20 -3.47 -23.23
CA ARG A 6 -0.83 -3.28 -24.28
C ARG A 6 -2.21 -2.80 -23.77
N GLY A 7 -2.35 -1.50 -23.56
CA GLY A 7 -3.64 -0.89 -23.21
C GLY A 7 -4.07 -0.99 -21.75
N GLN A 8 -3.21 -1.44 -20.84
CA GLN A 8 -3.49 -1.41 -19.41
C GLN A 8 -2.33 -0.78 -18.63
N ILE A 9 -2.67 -0.04 -17.60
CA ILE A 9 -1.70 0.55 -16.66
C ILE A 9 -1.83 -0.16 -15.32
N GLU A 10 -0.73 -0.76 -14.87
CA GLU A 10 -0.65 -1.41 -13.57
C GLU A 10 0.10 -0.52 -12.58
N LEU A 11 -0.59 -0.07 -11.54
CA LEU A 11 -0.01 0.63 -10.40
C LEU A 11 0.19 -0.36 -9.27
N ARG A 12 1.45 -0.55 -8.85
CA ARG A 12 1.79 -1.36 -7.68
C ARG A 12 2.11 -0.48 -6.49
N GLN A 13 1.67 -0.91 -5.32
CA GLN A 13 2.01 -0.23 -4.07
C GLN A 13 3.53 -0.18 -3.91
N SER A 14 4.04 1.01 -3.54
CA SER A 14 5.48 1.21 -3.33
C SER A 14 5.94 0.42 -2.11
N ALA A 15 7.03 -0.33 -2.25
CA ALA A 15 7.70 -0.99 -1.14
C ALA A 15 8.12 0.02 -0.04
N ALA A 16 8.50 1.24 -0.43
CA ALA A 16 8.87 2.29 0.52
C ALA A 16 7.74 2.61 1.51
N ASN A 17 6.48 2.62 1.05
CA ASN A 17 5.33 2.86 1.93
C ASN A 17 5.06 1.70 2.90
N LEU A 18 5.49 0.49 2.56
CA LEU A 18 5.35 -0.69 3.42
C LEU A 18 6.50 -0.81 4.42
N LEU A 19 7.68 -0.36 4.03
CA LEU A 19 8.92 -0.55 4.80
C LEU A 19 9.30 0.66 5.65
N GLY A 20 8.55 1.76 5.60
CA GLY A 20 8.89 2.98 6.34
C GLY A 20 9.03 2.75 7.85
N LEU A 21 8.09 2.05 8.48
CA LEU A 21 8.17 1.73 9.90
C LEU A 21 9.30 0.75 10.24
N PRO A 22 9.47 -0.39 9.56
CA PRO A 22 10.62 -1.27 9.76
C PRO A 22 11.96 -0.57 9.60
N ILE A 23 12.14 0.27 8.59
CA ILE A 23 13.37 1.02 8.39
C ILE A 23 13.65 1.95 9.59
N LEU A 24 12.63 2.65 10.10
CA LEU A 24 12.77 3.49 11.27
C LEU A 24 13.21 2.68 12.50
N ILE A 25 12.59 1.52 12.74
CA ILE A 25 12.95 0.60 13.83
C ILE A 25 14.41 0.15 13.68
N ALA A 26 14.81 -0.29 12.48
CA ALA A 26 16.19 -0.72 12.22
C ALA A 26 17.23 0.40 12.50
N VAL A 27 16.93 1.63 12.10
CA VAL A 27 17.80 2.81 12.36
C VAL A 27 17.92 3.07 13.87
N CYS A 28 16.81 3.03 14.61
CA CYS A 28 16.82 3.21 16.07
C CYS A 28 17.62 2.10 16.78
N LEU A 29 17.42 0.84 16.37
CA LEU A 29 18.19 -0.29 16.93
C LEU A 29 19.68 -0.16 16.66
N LEU A 30 20.06 0.23 15.43
CA LEU A 30 21.45 0.47 15.07
C LEU A 30 22.08 1.57 15.94
N ALA A 31 21.37 2.67 16.16
CA ALA A 31 21.85 3.77 17.01
C ALA A 31 22.10 3.30 18.46
N VAL A 32 21.20 2.46 19.01
CA VAL A 32 21.37 1.89 20.35
C VAL A 32 22.56 0.96 20.41
N ILE A 33 22.73 0.08 19.41
CA ILE A 33 23.88 -0.85 19.34
C ILE A 33 25.19 -0.07 19.27
N VAL A 34 25.29 0.92 18.37
CA VAL A 34 26.48 1.77 18.23
C VAL A 34 26.81 2.46 19.56
N ARG A 35 25.81 3.04 20.24
CA ARG A 35 26.02 3.65 21.56
C ARG A 35 26.57 2.65 22.57
N GLN A 36 26.08 1.40 22.59
CA GLN A 36 26.56 0.36 23.52
C GLN A 36 28.03 -0.04 23.26
N LEU A 37 28.52 0.07 22.03
CA LEU A 37 29.90 -0.22 21.72
C LEU A 37 30.91 0.79 22.35
N PHE A 38 30.45 2.00 22.68
CA PHE A 38 31.26 3.02 23.36
C PHE A 38 31.15 2.97 24.90
N VAL A 39 30.29 2.09 25.45
CA VAL A 39 30.15 1.90 26.90
C VAL A 39 30.97 0.70 27.34
N HIS A 40 31.81 0.88 28.33
CA HIS A 40 32.63 -0.19 28.88
C HIS A 40 32.30 -0.47 30.35
N PRO A 41 31.89 -1.68 30.69
CA PRO A 41 31.56 -2.84 29.84
C PRO A 41 30.19 -2.70 29.16
N PRO A 42 30.03 -3.23 27.94
CA PRO A 42 28.72 -3.20 27.25
C PRO A 42 27.72 -4.08 27.99
N SER A 43 26.48 -3.61 28.07
CA SER A 43 25.40 -4.38 28.72
C SER A 43 24.94 -5.56 27.85
N ALA A 44 25.24 -6.78 28.25
CA ALA A 44 24.77 -8.00 27.57
C ALA A 44 23.24 -8.09 27.46
N ILE A 45 22.51 -7.57 28.44
CA ILE A 45 21.05 -7.55 28.43
C ILE A 45 20.54 -6.64 27.32
N ILE A 46 21.09 -5.42 27.19
CA ILE A 46 20.67 -4.47 26.16
C ILE A 46 20.98 -5.03 24.77
N LEU A 47 22.16 -5.60 24.58
CA LEU A 47 22.53 -6.23 23.30
C LEU A 47 21.61 -7.41 22.96
N GLY A 48 21.24 -8.25 23.95
CA GLY A 48 20.28 -9.33 23.75
C GLY A 48 18.90 -8.86 23.35
N VAL A 49 18.39 -7.80 23.99
CA VAL A 49 17.09 -7.20 23.64
C VAL A 49 17.14 -6.60 22.22
N CYS A 50 18.22 -5.90 21.85
CA CYS A 50 18.39 -5.36 20.50
C CYS A 50 18.44 -6.47 19.43
N ALA A 51 19.12 -7.58 19.70
CA ALA A 51 19.17 -8.73 18.79
C ALA A 51 17.79 -9.37 18.59
N ALA A 52 17.03 -9.57 19.67
CA ALA A 52 15.66 -10.08 19.60
C ALA A 52 14.74 -9.13 18.81
N ALA A 53 14.83 -7.82 19.07
CA ALA A 53 14.05 -6.83 18.36
C ALA A 53 14.39 -6.77 16.85
N ALA A 54 15.66 -6.88 16.49
CA ALA A 54 16.10 -6.95 15.10
C ALA A 54 15.58 -8.21 14.39
N ALA A 55 15.58 -9.36 15.07
CA ALA A 55 15.00 -10.60 14.52
C ALA A 55 13.50 -10.45 14.25
N LEU A 56 12.76 -9.84 15.18
CA LEU A 56 11.32 -9.55 15.01
C LEU A 56 11.08 -8.57 13.85
N ASP A 57 11.91 -7.55 13.69
CA ASP A 57 11.80 -6.59 12.58
C ASP A 57 12.03 -7.26 11.23
N ILE A 58 13.01 -8.16 11.12
CA ILE A 58 13.23 -8.97 9.91
C ILE A 58 12.00 -9.82 9.59
N VAL A 59 11.42 -10.48 10.59
CA VAL A 59 10.18 -11.27 10.40
C VAL A 59 9.04 -10.38 9.93
N LEU A 60 8.90 -9.18 10.50
CA LEU A 60 7.91 -8.20 10.10
C LEU A 60 8.11 -7.76 8.65
N VAL A 61 9.35 -7.43 8.24
CA VAL A 61 9.69 -7.06 6.86
C VAL A 61 9.31 -8.18 5.89
N VAL A 62 9.71 -9.42 6.17
CA VAL A 62 9.35 -10.58 5.33
C VAL A 62 7.85 -10.78 5.26
N TYR A 63 7.15 -10.62 6.38
CA TYR A 63 5.69 -10.71 6.42
C TYR A 63 5.02 -9.63 5.58
N LEU A 64 5.46 -8.37 5.70
CA LEU A 64 4.91 -7.24 4.93
C LEU A 64 5.14 -7.43 3.42
N LEU A 65 6.35 -7.80 3.02
CA LEU A 65 6.69 -8.02 1.61
C LEU A 65 5.91 -9.19 1.00
N ARG A 66 5.64 -10.24 1.77
CA ARG A 66 4.91 -11.43 1.29
C ARG A 66 3.40 -11.29 1.29
N ASN A 67 2.85 -10.55 2.26
CA ASN A 67 1.41 -10.56 2.51
C ASN A 67 0.70 -9.23 2.24
N MET A 68 1.44 -8.13 2.17
CA MET A 68 0.89 -6.79 1.94
C MET A 68 1.36 -6.27 0.59
N GLY A 69 0.57 -6.48 -0.42
CA GLY A 69 0.76 -5.88 -1.73
C GLY A 69 -0.60 -5.56 -2.31
N SER A 70 -0.75 -4.37 -2.85
CA SER A 70 -1.96 -3.97 -3.56
C SER A 70 -1.60 -3.57 -4.98
N THR A 71 -2.46 -3.94 -5.90
CA THR A 71 -2.33 -3.63 -7.32
C THR A 71 -3.60 -2.95 -7.78
N LEU A 72 -3.47 -1.85 -8.49
CA LEU A 72 -4.54 -1.17 -9.19
C LEU A 72 -4.26 -1.27 -10.69
N VAL A 73 -5.12 -1.95 -11.41
CA VAL A 73 -5.07 -2.08 -12.87
C VAL A 73 -6.11 -1.15 -13.45
N VAL A 74 -5.68 -0.26 -14.33
CA VAL A 74 -6.56 0.68 -15.05
C VAL A 74 -6.51 0.34 -16.52
N THR A 75 -7.67 0.06 -17.08
CA THR A 75 -7.90 -0.16 -18.51
C THR A 75 -8.87 0.89 -19.05
N ALA A 76 -9.12 0.89 -20.36
CA ALA A 76 -10.13 1.75 -20.95
C ALA A 76 -11.56 1.41 -20.46
N ASP A 77 -11.81 0.15 -20.11
CA ASP A 77 -13.14 -0.39 -19.80
C ASP A 77 -13.38 -0.63 -18.32
N ASP A 78 -12.32 -0.89 -17.54
CA ASP A 78 -12.44 -1.16 -16.11
C ASP A 78 -11.28 -0.64 -15.29
N ILE A 79 -11.56 -0.45 -14.00
CA ILE A 79 -10.55 -0.17 -12.97
C ILE A 79 -10.69 -1.26 -11.91
N THR A 80 -9.65 -2.07 -11.78
CA THR A 80 -9.62 -3.21 -10.86
C THR A 80 -8.61 -3.01 -9.76
N PHE A 81 -9.07 -3.01 -8.52
CA PHE A 81 -8.21 -3.09 -7.33
C PHE A 81 -8.14 -4.54 -6.86
N THR A 82 -6.90 -5.03 -6.67
CA THR A 82 -6.63 -6.34 -6.13
C THR A 82 -5.65 -6.23 -4.98
N ARG A 83 -5.96 -6.88 -3.86
CA ARG A 83 -5.06 -6.99 -2.72
C ARG A 83 -4.50 -8.40 -2.66
N ARG A 84 -3.18 -8.52 -2.59
CA ARG A 84 -2.53 -9.82 -2.41
C ARG A 84 -2.86 -10.36 -1.01
N ARG A 85 -3.50 -11.53 -0.92
CA ARG A 85 -3.75 -12.25 0.33
C ARG A 85 -3.12 -13.64 0.23
N ARG A 86 -2.53 -14.10 1.34
CA ARG A 86 -1.82 -15.40 1.38
C ARG A 86 -2.76 -16.61 1.33
N ARG A 87 -4.04 -16.45 1.69
CA ARG A 87 -5.05 -17.53 1.68
C ARG A 87 -6.35 -16.99 1.12
N GLY A 88 -6.80 -17.60 0.02
CA GLY A 88 -8.08 -17.31 -0.59
C GLY A 88 -8.05 -16.15 -1.61
N GLN A 89 -9.17 -15.97 -2.31
CA GLN A 89 -9.34 -14.89 -3.28
C GLN A 89 -9.23 -13.54 -2.57
N ALA A 90 -8.33 -12.70 -3.05
CA ALA A 90 -8.26 -11.32 -2.59
C ALA A 90 -9.58 -10.62 -2.93
N PRO A 91 -10.14 -9.78 -2.03
CA PRO A 91 -11.29 -8.97 -2.37
C PRO A 91 -10.95 -8.12 -3.60
N ARG A 92 -11.62 -8.40 -4.71
CA ARG A 92 -11.49 -7.68 -5.96
C ARG A 92 -12.57 -6.62 -6.00
N GLN A 93 -12.17 -5.36 -6.05
CA GLN A 93 -13.07 -4.23 -6.28
C GLN A 93 -12.94 -3.81 -7.74
N VAL A 94 -14.05 -3.67 -8.43
CA VAL A 94 -14.05 -3.33 -9.86
C VAL A 94 -15.04 -2.22 -10.13
N ILE A 95 -14.57 -1.18 -10.82
CA ILE A 95 -15.40 -0.18 -11.49
C ILE A 95 -15.40 -0.54 -12.97
N GLN A 96 -16.55 -0.85 -13.54
CA GLN A 96 -16.73 -1.02 -14.97
C GLN A 96 -17.23 0.29 -15.55
N ARG A 97 -16.68 0.69 -16.69
CA ARG A 97 -17.08 1.91 -17.38
C ARG A 97 -18.53 1.80 -17.85
N ALA A 98 -19.35 2.74 -17.44
CA ALA A 98 -20.70 2.91 -17.91
C ALA A 98 -20.82 4.16 -18.77
N ALA A 99 -21.92 4.28 -19.52
CA ALA A 99 -22.20 5.52 -20.25
C ALA A 99 -22.30 6.70 -19.27
N GLY A 100 -21.54 7.76 -19.52
CA GLY A 100 -21.47 8.93 -18.63
C GLY A 100 -20.64 8.74 -17.35
N SER A 101 -19.83 7.66 -17.25
CA SER A 101 -18.91 7.47 -16.12
C SER A 101 -17.96 8.64 -15.97
N THR A 102 -17.99 9.26 -14.80
CA THR A 102 -17.02 10.26 -14.34
C THR A 102 -16.48 9.84 -12.99
N LEU A 103 -15.16 9.97 -12.82
CA LEU A 103 -14.49 9.57 -11.59
C LEU A 103 -14.35 10.74 -10.63
N SER A 104 -14.49 10.45 -9.36
CA SER A 104 -14.20 11.42 -8.29
C SER A 104 -13.43 10.74 -7.17
N PHE A 105 -12.60 11.52 -6.47
CA PHE A 105 -11.94 11.03 -5.26
C PHE A 105 -12.80 11.35 -4.05
N ARG A 106 -13.04 10.33 -3.22
CA ARG A 106 -13.67 10.48 -1.91
C ARG A 106 -12.75 10.01 -0.80
N VAL A 107 -12.89 10.65 0.33
CA VAL A 107 -12.25 10.22 1.58
C VAL A 107 -13.33 9.56 2.42
N GLY A 108 -13.16 8.27 2.70
CA GLY A 108 -14.11 7.48 3.48
C GLY A 108 -13.47 6.81 4.68
N ALA A 109 -14.27 6.54 5.72
CA ALA A 109 -13.81 5.97 6.98
C ALA A 109 -13.48 4.46 6.90
N ASN A 110 -13.89 3.76 5.83
CA ASN A 110 -13.72 2.31 5.73
C ASN A 110 -12.69 1.93 4.67
N GLY A 111 -11.57 1.39 5.11
CA GLY A 111 -10.62 0.70 4.24
C GLY A 111 -11.18 -0.63 3.70
N PRO A 112 -10.45 -1.33 2.81
CA PRO A 112 -10.83 -2.65 2.34
C PRO A 112 -11.03 -3.60 3.51
N VAL A 113 -12.07 -4.44 3.42
CA VAL A 113 -12.45 -5.43 4.44
C VAL A 113 -11.22 -6.18 4.96
N GLY A 114 -10.99 -6.10 6.28
CA GLY A 114 -9.89 -6.79 6.97
C GLY A 114 -8.71 -5.92 7.44
N LEU A 115 -8.74 -4.62 7.19
CA LEU A 115 -7.91 -3.63 7.89
C LEU A 115 -8.85 -2.66 8.59
N GLN A 116 -9.00 -2.81 9.89
CA GLN A 116 -9.55 -1.77 10.75
C GLN A 116 -8.50 -0.64 10.85
N TYR A 117 -8.32 0.10 9.77
CA TYR A 117 -7.68 1.40 9.87
C TYR A 117 -8.72 2.38 10.38
N THR A 118 -8.52 2.87 11.57
CA THR A 118 -9.22 4.03 12.15
C THR A 118 -8.84 5.34 11.45
N GLY A 119 -8.61 5.31 10.12
CA GLY A 119 -8.15 6.44 9.33
C GLY A 119 -8.96 6.63 8.05
N TYR A 120 -9.01 7.87 7.62
CA TYR A 120 -9.61 8.24 6.34
C TYR A 120 -8.85 7.62 5.17
N VAL A 121 -9.57 6.94 4.31
CA VAL A 121 -9.00 6.20 3.17
C VAL A 121 -9.42 6.86 1.87
N LEU A 122 -8.47 7.13 1.00
CA LEU A 122 -8.76 7.64 -0.34
C LEU A 122 -9.36 6.54 -1.20
N LYS A 123 -10.56 6.79 -1.71
CA LYS A 123 -11.30 5.94 -2.63
C LYS A 123 -11.51 6.65 -3.95
N LEU A 124 -11.49 5.89 -5.04
CA LEU A 124 -11.92 6.32 -6.35
C LEU A 124 -13.37 5.86 -6.53
N ARG A 125 -14.26 6.77 -6.86
CA ARG A 125 -15.69 6.50 -7.07
C ARG A 125 -16.08 6.86 -8.49
N ASP A 126 -16.84 5.98 -9.11
CA ASP A 126 -17.58 6.31 -10.33
C ASP A 126 -18.92 6.94 -9.96
N ASN A 127 -19.16 8.15 -10.42
CA ASN A 127 -20.35 8.92 -10.08
C ASN A 127 -21.61 8.38 -10.77
N ALA A 128 -21.47 7.73 -11.93
CA ALA A 128 -22.60 7.15 -12.66
C ALA A 128 -23.14 5.89 -11.98
N THR A 129 -22.26 4.99 -11.53
CA THR A 129 -22.65 3.71 -10.92
C THR A 129 -22.61 3.70 -9.41
N GLY A 130 -21.97 4.69 -8.80
CA GLY A 130 -21.74 4.76 -7.36
C GLY A 130 -20.70 3.76 -6.83
N LYS A 131 -20.10 2.93 -7.70
CA LYS A 131 -19.09 1.94 -7.30
C LYS A 131 -17.80 2.62 -6.86
N GLU A 132 -17.14 2.02 -5.87
CA GLU A 132 -15.91 2.55 -5.29
C GLU A 132 -14.79 1.51 -5.32
N VAL A 133 -13.54 1.97 -5.56
CA VAL A 133 -12.33 1.18 -5.40
C VAL A 133 -11.33 1.91 -4.51
N TYR A 134 -10.52 1.13 -3.79
CA TYR A 134 -9.48 1.67 -2.93
C TYR A 134 -8.31 2.22 -3.75
N ALA A 135 -7.92 3.47 -3.50
CA ALA A 135 -6.86 4.16 -4.22
C ALA A 135 -5.72 4.68 -3.32
N GLY A 136 -5.90 4.66 -2.00
CA GLY A 136 -4.99 5.31 -1.04
C GLY A 136 -3.54 4.83 -1.05
N ALA A 137 -3.30 3.58 -1.48
CA ALA A 137 -1.96 3.02 -1.53
C ALA A 137 -1.09 3.55 -2.69
N PHE A 138 -1.69 4.22 -3.68
CA PHE A 138 -1.02 4.56 -4.95
C PHE A 138 -0.71 6.04 -5.12
N GLY A 139 -1.33 6.90 -4.32
CA GLY A 139 -1.24 8.35 -4.41
C GLY A 139 -2.18 8.94 -5.47
N ARG A 140 -2.91 9.99 -5.09
CA ARG A 140 -3.97 10.62 -5.88
C ARG A 140 -3.51 11.00 -7.31
N ARG A 141 -2.38 11.71 -7.43
CA ARG A 141 -1.86 12.17 -8.74
C ARG A 141 -1.56 11.02 -9.69
N LYS A 142 -0.93 9.94 -9.20
CA LYS A 142 -0.59 8.77 -10.03
C LYS A 142 -1.83 8.04 -10.52
N VAL A 143 -2.84 7.87 -9.64
CA VAL A 143 -4.11 7.25 -10.01
C VAL A 143 -4.85 8.10 -11.04
N GLN A 144 -4.89 9.42 -10.83
CA GLN A 144 -5.54 10.34 -11.76
C GLN A 144 -4.88 10.28 -13.14
N GLN A 145 -3.56 10.41 -13.23
CA GLN A 145 -2.82 10.32 -14.50
C GLN A 145 -3.03 8.98 -15.21
N ALA A 146 -3.04 7.88 -14.47
CA ALA A 146 -3.29 6.56 -15.03
C ALA A 146 -4.71 6.44 -15.60
N CYS A 147 -5.72 6.97 -14.91
CA CYS A 147 -7.10 6.96 -15.39
C CYS A 147 -7.28 7.89 -16.61
N GLU A 148 -6.77 9.12 -16.57
CA GLU A 148 -6.85 10.07 -17.67
C GLU A 148 -6.17 9.54 -18.95
N SER A 149 -5.01 8.88 -18.83
CA SER A 149 -4.33 8.26 -19.96
C SER A 149 -5.08 7.09 -20.59
N GLN A 150 -6.04 6.50 -19.88
CA GLN A 150 -6.98 5.48 -20.36
C GLN A 150 -8.34 6.08 -20.76
N GLY A 151 -8.43 7.41 -20.86
CA GLY A 151 -9.62 8.12 -21.32
C GLY A 151 -10.74 8.26 -20.27
N TRP A 152 -10.46 8.02 -18.99
CA TRP A 152 -11.40 8.30 -17.90
C TRP A 152 -11.42 9.79 -17.58
N SER A 153 -12.61 10.36 -17.41
CA SER A 153 -12.81 11.75 -17.01
C SER A 153 -13.03 11.88 -15.51
N PHE A 154 -12.55 12.98 -14.95
CA PHE A 154 -12.76 13.35 -13.54
C PHE A 154 -13.70 14.53 -13.44
N SER A 155 -14.53 14.54 -12.41
CA SER A 155 -15.41 15.64 -12.04
C SER A 155 -14.96 16.29 -10.74
#